data_30191b54f7fa997ccc1eff3cb996ef9b
#
_entry.id   30191b54f7fa997ccc1eff3cb996ef9b
#
_cell.length_a   1.000
_cell.length_b   1.000
_cell.length_c   1.000
_cell.angle_alpha   90.00
_cell.angle_beta   90.00
_cell.angle_gamma   90.00
#
_symmetry.space_group_name_H-M   'P 1'
#
loop_
_entity.id
_entity.type
_entity.pdbx_description
1 polymer ?
#
loop_
_entity_poly.entity_id
_entity_poly.type
_entity_poly.pdbx_seq_one_letter_code
_entity_poly.pdbx_strand_id
1 'polypeptide(L)'
;MFIEEVMELIELKALRDALVGLPGVDGLSTEQRRRLTIAVELVANPSIIFMDEPTSGLDARAAAIVMRTVRNTVDTGRTVVCTIHQPSIDIFEAFDEVWLNLIDSCLRIFSLPFPLHYFIYICQDF
;
A
#
# COMPACT_ATOMS: atom_id res chain seq x y z
N MET A 1 1.44 -13.27 13.98
CA MET A 1 0.87 -11.96 14.27
C MET A 1 -0.60 -12.15 14.60
N PHE A 2 -1.06 -11.56 15.71
CA PHE A 2 -2.45 -11.71 16.14
C PHE A 2 -3.36 -10.74 15.38
N ILE A 3 -4.61 -11.12 15.18
CA ILE A 3 -5.60 -10.32 14.42
C ILE A 3 -5.72 -8.89 14.98
N GLU A 4 -5.67 -8.72 16.30
CA GLU A 4 -5.75 -7.40 16.95
C GLU A 4 -4.59 -6.48 16.54
N GLU A 5 -3.36 -7.01 16.47
CA GLU A 5 -2.19 -6.23 16.04
C GLU A 5 -2.31 -5.83 14.57
N VAL A 6 -2.83 -6.72 13.71
CA VAL A 6 -3.10 -6.40 12.31
C VAL A 6 -4.15 -5.31 12.20
N MET A 7 -5.27 -5.43 12.92
CA MET A 7 -6.36 -4.44 12.91
C MET A 7 -5.90 -3.05 13.38
N GLU A 8 -4.97 -3.00 14.32
CA GLU A 8 -4.37 -1.75 14.78
C GLU A 8 -3.44 -1.15 13.72
N LEU A 9 -2.58 -1.99 13.13
CA LEU A 9 -1.63 -1.59 12.09
C LEU A 9 -2.31 -0.95 10.88
N ILE A 10 -3.44 -1.53 10.45
CA ILE A 10 -4.22 -1.03 9.31
C ILE A 10 -5.26 0.02 9.69
N GLU A 11 -5.30 0.44 10.95
CA GLU A 11 -6.23 1.45 11.48
C GLU A 11 -7.72 1.11 11.26
N LEU A 12 -8.11 -0.17 11.33
CA LEU A 12 -9.50 -0.62 11.21
C LEU A 12 -10.10 -1.15 12.52
N LYS A 13 -9.42 -1.01 13.65
CA LYS A 13 -9.88 -1.52 14.95
C LYS A 13 -11.29 -1.04 15.33
N ALA A 14 -11.61 0.23 15.03
CA ALA A 14 -12.93 0.80 15.30
C ALA A 14 -14.04 0.19 14.41
N LEU A 15 -13.68 -0.49 13.33
CA LEU A 15 -14.60 -1.11 12.37
C LEU A 15 -14.65 -2.64 12.50
N ARG A 16 -14.16 -3.19 13.60
CA ARG A 16 -14.08 -4.64 13.82
C ARG A 16 -15.39 -5.38 13.56
N ASP A 17 -16.50 -4.82 14.02
CA ASP A 17 -17.84 -5.40 13.90
C ASP A 17 -18.63 -4.81 12.73
N ALA A 18 -18.01 -3.99 11.91
CA ALA A 18 -18.65 -3.39 10.76
C ALA A 18 -18.88 -4.42 9.65
N LEU A 19 -20.01 -4.27 8.98
CA LEU A 19 -20.32 -5.08 7.80
C LEU A 19 -19.37 -4.71 6.67
N VAL A 20 -18.74 -5.69 6.03
CA VAL A 20 -17.93 -5.45 4.83
C VAL A 20 -18.83 -4.91 3.70
N GLY A 21 -20.04 -5.48 3.55
CA GLY A 21 -21.06 -4.98 2.63
C GLY A 21 -20.68 -5.05 1.15
N LEU A 22 -21.45 -4.35 0.31
CA LEU A 22 -21.19 -4.23 -1.12
C LEU A 22 -20.61 -2.87 -1.47
N PRO A 23 -19.63 -2.80 -2.42
CA PRO A 23 -19.03 -1.54 -2.83
C PRO A 23 -20.08 -0.50 -3.30
N GLY A 24 -20.08 0.69 -2.69
CA GLY A 24 -20.96 1.79 -3.06
C GLY A 24 -22.43 1.64 -2.60
N VAL A 25 -22.79 0.58 -1.90
CA VAL A 25 -24.16 0.36 -1.39
C VAL A 25 -24.20 0.44 0.13
N ASP A 26 -23.42 -0.39 0.80
CA ASP A 26 -23.35 -0.46 2.26
C ASP A 26 -21.98 -0.95 2.75
N GLY A 27 -21.72 -0.82 4.05
CA GLY A 27 -20.52 -1.34 4.67
C GLY A 27 -19.29 -0.46 4.52
N LEU A 28 -18.13 -1.09 4.35
CA LEU A 28 -16.83 -0.40 4.29
C LEU A 28 -16.67 0.47 3.05
N SER A 29 -16.02 1.62 3.20
CA SER A 29 -15.61 2.47 2.08
C SER A 29 -14.59 1.75 1.17
N THR A 30 -14.38 2.25 -0.04
CA THR A 30 -13.39 1.68 -0.98
C THR A 30 -11.99 1.67 -0.38
N GLU A 31 -11.60 2.74 0.28
CA GLU A 31 -10.31 2.86 0.97
C GLU A 31 -10.20 1.86 2.14
N GLN A 32 -11.24 1.72 2.97
CA GLN A 32 -11.27 0.74 4.06
C GLN A 32 -11.17 -0.70 3.56
N ARG A 33 -11.79 -1.01 2.43
CA ARG A 33 -11.68 -2.32 1.76
C ARG A 33 -10.26 -2.59 1.28
N ARG A 34 -9.57 -1.58 0.72
CA ARG A 34 -8.14 -1.71 0.34
C ARG A 34 -7.29 -2.06 1.55
N ARG A 35 -7.47 -1.37 2.67
CA ARG A 35 -6.75 -1.69 3.92
C ARG A 35 -7.10 -3.08 4.46
N LEU A 36 -8.36 -3.49 4.36
CA LEU A 36 -8.79 -4.84 4.74
C LEU A 36 -8.10 -5.91 3.88
N THR A 37 -7.95 -5.69 2.58
CA THR A 37 -7.21 -6.60 1.69
C THR A 37 -5.75 -6.74 2.15
N ILE A 38 -5.09 -5.65 2.51
CA ILE A 38 -3.73 -5.68 3.09
C ILE A 38 -3.72 -6.49 4.39
N ALA A 39 -4.72 -6.32 5.25
CA ALA A 39 -4.84 -7.07 6.50
C ALA A 39 -4.92 -8.58 6.29
N VAL A 40 -5.68 -9.03 5.31
CA VAL A 40 -5.84 -10.46 4.98
C VAL A 40 -4.48 -11.09 4.66
N GLU A 41 -3.66 -10.40 3.86
CA GLU A 41 -2.30 -10.88 3.55
C GLU A 41 -1.38 -10.82 4.78
N LEU A 42 -1.50 -9.79 5.62
CA LEU A 42 -0.68 -9.63 6.81
C LEU A 42 -0.90 -10.73 7.87
N VAL A 43 -2.10 -11.31 7.93
CA VAL A 43 -2.40 -12.42 8.86
C VAL A 43 -1.51 -13.65 8.60
N ALA A 44 -1.12 -13.88 7.34
CA ALA A 44 -0.17 -14.93 6.98
C ALA A 44 1.28 -14.63 7.41
N ASN A 45 1.53 -13.44 7.96
CA ASN A 45 2.84 -12.94 8.42
C ASN A 45 3.96 -13.03 7.36
N PRO A 46 3.75 -12.53 6.14
CA PRO A 46 4.74 -12.59 5.08
C PRO A 46 5.90 -11.62 5.36
N SER A 47 7.11 -11.95 4.87
CA SER A 47 8.26 -11.05 4.88
C SER A 47 8.26 -10.06 3.73
N ILE A 48 7.63 -10.43 2.60
CA ILE A 48 7.53 -9.63 1.39
C ILE A 48 6.07 -9.59 0.95
N ILE A 49 5.59 -8.41 0.59
CA ILE A 49 4.22 -8.18 0.11
C ILE A 49 4.29 -7.46 -1.24
N PHE A 50 3.58 -7.98 -2.22
CA PHE A 50 3.39 -7.34 -3.52
C PHE A 50 1.99 -6.73 -3.58
N MET A 51 1.92 -5.47 -4.00
CA MET A 51 0.65 -4.75 -4.14
C MET A 51 0.57 -4.16 -5.55
N ASP A 52 -0.50 -4.50 -6.25
CA ASP A 52 -0.77 -3.97 -7.58
C ASP A 52 -1.73 -2.79 -7.47
N GLU A 53 -1.24 -1.61 -7.84
CA GLU A 53 -1.98 -0.35 -7.85
C GLU A 53 -2.83 -0.09 -6.57
N PRO A 54 -2.25 -0.10 -5.37
CA PRO A 54 -3.02 -0.01 -4.12
C PRO A 54 -3.83 1.30 -4.00
N THR A 55 -3.45 2.34 -4.73
CA THR A 55 -4.10 3.66 -4.72
C THR A 55 -5.03 3.92 -5.91
N SER A 56 -5.14 2.98 -6.85
CA SER A 56 -5.98 3.15 -8.04
C SER A 56 -7.46 3.36 -7.69
N GLY A 57 -8.08 4.36 -8.33
CA GLY A 57 -9.49 4.69 -8.13
C GLY A 57 -9.81 5.38 -6.79
N LEU A 58 -8.79 5.80 -6.03
CA LEU A 58 -8.95 6.55 -4.79
C LEU A 58 -8.68 8.05 -5.03
N ASP A 59 -9.38 8.90 -4.28
CA ASP A 59 -9.02 10.32 -4.21
C ASP A 59 -7.70 10.51 -3.42
N ALA A 60 -7.11 11.70 -3.47
CA ALA A 60 -5.82 12.00 -2.86
C ALA A 60 -5.80 11.71 -1.35
N ARG A 61 -6.89 11.97 -0.64
CA ARG A 61 -7.00 11.72 0.79
C ARG A 61 -7.03 10.22 1.10
N ALA A 62 -7.87 9.48 0.39
CA ALA A 62 -7.98 8.03 0.56
C ALA A 62 -6.67 7.32 0.16
N ALA A 63 -6.02 7.77 -0.92
CA ALA A 63 -4.71 7.27 -1.33
C ALA A 63 -3.65 7.49 -0.25
N ALA A 64 -3.59 8.68 0.36
CA ALA A 64 -2.67 8.98 1.45
C ALA A 64 -2.88 8.07 2.67
N ILE A 65 -4.14 7.74 3.01
CA ILE A 65 -4.45 6.82 4.12
C ILE A 65 -3.95 5.40 3.80
N VAL A 66 -4.19 4.91 2.59
CA VAL A 66 -3.68 3.59 2.16
C VAL A 66 -2.17 3.56 2.18
N MET A 67 -1.49 4.59 1.65
CA MET A 67 -0.02 4.67 1.65
C MET A 67 0.56 4.74 3.05
N ARG A 68 -0.10 5.43 3.99
CA ARG A 68 0.30 5.40 5.40
C ARG A 68 0.20 3.99 5.99
N THR A 69 -0.85 3.24 5.68
CA THR A 69 -0.98 1.84 6.09
C THR A 69 0.15 0.97 5.52
N VAL A 70 0.50 1.18 4.25
CA VAL A 70 1.64 0.50 3.62
C VAL A 70 2.94 0.85 4.33
N ARG A 71 3.18 2.13 4.64
CA ARG A 71 4.37 2.56 5.40
C ARG A 71 4.43 1.92 6.79
N ASN A 72 3.33 1.94 7.55
CA ASN A 72 3.26 1.27 8.84
C ASN A 72 3.61 -0.22 8.73
N THR A 73 3.20 -0.87 7.64
CA THR A 73 3.54 -2.28 7.35
C THR A 73 5.04 -2.46 7.15
N VAL A 74 5.69 -1.58 6.40
CA VAL A 74 7.16 -1.60 6.20
C VAL A 74 7.89 -1.39 7.53
N ASP A 75 7.43 -0.48 8.37
CA ASP A 75 8.04 -0.16 9.66
C ASP A 75 8.01 -1.34 10.64
N THR A 76 7.19 -2.38 10.37
CA THR A 76 7.24 -3.66 11.10
C THR A 76 8.39 -4.59 10.64
N GLY A 77 9.27 -4.14 9.75
CA GLY A 77 10.40 -4.91 9.22
C GLY A 77 10.07 -5.76 7.99
N ARG A 78 8.98 -5.47 7.29
CA ARG A 78 8.57 -6.14 6.04
C ARG A 78 9.03 -5.36 4.83
N THR A 79 9.22 -6.08 3.73
CA THR A 79 9.43 -5.47 2.41
C THR A 79 8.11 -5.37 1.68
N VAL A 80 7.79 -4.20 1.15
CA VAL A 80 6.61 -3.99 0.32
C VAL A 80 7.02 -3.49 -1.05
N VAL A 81 6.51 -4.12 -2.08
CA VAL A 81 6.70 -3.74 -3.48
C VAL A 81 5.35 -3.37 -4.06
N CYS A 82 5.23 -2.13 -4.56
CA CYS A 82 3.99 -1.65 -5.17
C CYS A 82 4.20 -1.30 -6.63
N THR A 83 3.20 -1.59 -7.47
CA THR A 83 3.04 -0.90 -8.74
C THR A 83 2.17 0.33 -8.52
N ILE A 84 2.53 1.48 -9.06
CA ILE A 84 1.70 2.68 -8.99
C ILE A 84 1.73 3.38 -10.35
N HIS A 85 0.55 3.74 -10.83
CA HIS A 85 0.37 4.51 -12.04
C HIS A 85 0.21 5.99 -11.66
N GLN A 86 1.03 6.87 -12.26
CA GLN A 86 0.98 8.32 -12.07
C GLN A 86 0.92 8.76 -10.58
N PRO A 87 1.93 8.43 -9.75
CA PRO A 87 1.94 8.82 -8.35
C PRO A 87 1.96 10.35 -8.20
N SER A 88 1.29 10.87 -7.16
CA SER A 88 1.53 12.25 -6.73
C SER A 88 2.95 12.39 -6.17
N ILE A 89 3.44 13.63 -6.07
CA ILE A 89 4.78 13.91 -5.51
C ILE A 89 4.90 13.32 -4.09
N ASP A 90 3.87 13.51 -3.25
CA ASP A 90 3.86 13.00 -1.87
C ASP A 90 3.97 11.47 -1.81
N ILE A 91 3.30 10.77 -2.74
CA ILE A 91 3.39 9.32 -2.86
C ILE A 91 4.77 8.90 -3.34
N PHE A 92 5.31 9.60 -4.35
CA PHE A 92 6.63 9.32 -4.89
C PHE A 92 7.74 9.46 -3.83
N GLU A 93 7.71 10.52 -3.03
CA GLU A 93 8.70 10.79 -1.98
C GLU A 93 8.59 9.84 -0.77
N ALA A 94 7.47 9.13 -0.63
CA ALA A 94 7.27 8.18 0.45
C ALA A 94 8.04 6.87 0.29
N PHE A 95 8.61 6.59 -0.88
CA PHE A 95 9.32 5.34 -1.18
C PHE A 95 10.82 5.43 -0.97
N ASP A 96 11.42 4.33 -0.51
CA ASP A 96 12.87 4.21 -0.32
C ASP A 96 13.60 3.94 -1.63
N GLU A 97 12.99 3.16 -2.54
CA GLU A 97 13.50 2.88 -3.87
C GLU A 97 12.41 3.01 -4.92
N VAL A 98 12.75 3.62 -6.05
CA VAL A 98 11.85 3.83 -7.18
C VAL A 98 12.46 3.25 -8.44
N TRP A 99 11.68 2.41 -9.12
CA TRP A 99 12.01 1.85 -10.42
C TRP A 99 11.01 2.37 -11.45
N LEU A 100 11.50 3.12 -12.45
CA LEU A 100 10.68 3.53 -13.59
C LEU A 100 10.80 2.51 -14.71
N ASN A 101 9.65 2.06 -15.18
CA ASN A 101 9.56 1.30 -16.42
C ASN A 101 9.27 2.26 -17.58
N LEU A 102 10.27 2.51 -18.39
CA LEU A 102 10.14 3.18 -19.69
C LEU A 102 10.15 2.09 -20.76
N ILE A 103 9.42 2.28 -21.85
CA ILE A 103 9.07 1.30 -22.91
C ILE A 103 10.20 0.33 -23.32
N ASP A 104 11.48 0.69 -23.13
CA ASP A 104 12.64 -0.15 -23.48
C ASP A 104 13.71 -0.26 -22.38
N SER A 105 13.50 0.33 -21.20
CA SER A 105 14.51 0.32 -20.13
C SER A 105 13.92 0.53 -18.74
N CYS A 106 14.34 -0.30 -17.79
CA CYS A 106 14.05 -0.10 -16.38
C CYS A 106 15.14 0.78 -15.76
N LEU A 107 14.78 1.97 -15.28
CA LEU A 107 15.71 2.92 -14.67
C LEU A 107 15.45 3.00 -13.17
N ARG A 108 16.49 2.71 -12.37
CA ARG A 108 16.49 2.94 -10.92
C ARG A 108 16.82 4.42 -10.66
N ILE A 109 15.88 5.17 -10.07
CA ILE A 109 16.02 6.62 -9.88
C ILE A 109 16.43 6.99 -8.47
N PHE A 110 16.07 6.20 -7.47
CA PHE A 110 16.31 6.52 -6.07
C PHE A 110 16.73 5.28 -5.27
N SER A 111 17.73 5.45 -4.41
CA SER A 111 18.12 4.45 -3.41
C SER A 111 18.64 5.20 -2.20
N LEU A 112 17.96 5.10 -1.07
CA LEU A 112 18.47 5.57 0.20
C LEU A 112 19.45 4.54 0.80
N PRO A 113 20.51 4.97 1.50
CA PRO A 113 21.56 4.07 2.02
C PRO A 113 21.15 3.25 3.26
N PHE A 114 19.86 3.23 3.61
CA PHE A 114 19.35 2.49 4.77
C PHE A 114 18.57 1.23 4.35
N PRO A 115 18.56 0.17 5.17
CA PRO A 115 17.93 -1.10 4.85
C PRO A 115 16.40 -1.06 5.07
N LEU A 116 15.73 -0.05 4.57
CA LEU A 116 14.28 0.02 4.51
C LEU A 116 13.86 -0.45 3.12
N HIS A 117 12.85 -1.31 3.08
CA HIS A 117 12.52 -2.09 1.89
C HIS A 117 11.16 -1.65 1.33
N TYR A 118 11.09 -0.42 0.86
CA TYR A 118 9.90 0.13 0.25
C TYR A 118 10.16 0.46 -1.21
N PHE A 119 9.71 -0.41 -2.09
CA PHE A 119 9.94 -0.30 -3.52
C PHE A 119 8.68 0.16 -4.23
N ILE A 120 8.83 1.09 -5.13
CA ILE A 120 7.80 1.44 -6.12
C ILE A 120 8.26 1.01 -7.50
N TYR A 121 7.35 0.38 -8.23
CA TYR A 121 7.47 0.12 -9.65
C TYR A 121 6.45 0.99 -10.37
N ILE A 122 6.91 1.99 -11.11
CA ILE A 122 6.04 2.88 -11.87
C ILE A 122 5.94 2.35 -13.29
N CYS A 123 4.75 1.88 -13.69
CA CYS A 123 4.42 1.67 -15.09
C CYS A 123 3.92 3.00 -15.67
N GLN A 124 4.61 3.52 -16.66
CA GLN A 124 4.08 4.58 -17.52
C GLN A 124 3.66 3.93 -18.84
N ASP A 125 2.36 3.79 -19.04
CA ASP A 125 1.79 3.59 -20.36
C ASP A 125 1.67 4.97 -21.02
N PHE A 126 2.31 5.13 -22.18
CA PHE A 126 2.11 6.26 -23.05
C PHE A 126 1.05 5.94 -24.10
#